data_40e78004834417d4f71f4af55c262c3b
#
_entry.id   40e78004834417d4f71f4af55c262c3b
#
_cell.length_a   1.000
_cell.length_b   1.000
_cell.length_c   1.000
_cell.angle_alpha   90.00
_cell.angle_beta   90.00
_cell.angle_gamma   90.00
#
_symmetry.space_group_name_H-M   'P 1'
#
loop_
_entity.id
_entity.type
_entity.pdbx_description
1 polymer ?
#
loop_
_entity_poly.entity_id
_entity_poly.type
_entity_poly.pdbx_seq_one_letter_code
_entity_poly.pdbx_strand_id
1 'polypeptide(L)'
;MLVAALLLAASTSPTCESLKALSTPQTTVMSAEVVPAGVFVPPPPPAPPPGAPAAAAPGAAGRGRGRAGGAPPPPPEPIPQHCRVKLTLKPTSDSNIYSELWMPTDNWNGKLLVVGNGGFAGSIQGYGDMQVALRLGYATAATDTGHNAADGPNGMFALGHPEKIVDFAYRALHDTTVESKRLIKQMYSRNVQVSYYKGCSTGGRMGIMAATRFPDDYDGIIAGALANRHIHMHTAGFARQVVLARNSDMAVSPEKAQMVSEAVMNKCDTLHEGFLNNPEQCTFNFSTLLC
;
A
#
# COMPACT_ATOMS: atom_id res chain seq x y z
N MET A 1 12.54 -1.92 -65.70
CA MET A 1 11.47 -2.25 -64.76
C MET A 1 12.10 -2.64 -63.42
N LEU A 2 12.15 -1.67 -62.49
CA LEU A 2 12.60 -1.97 -61.13
C LEU A 2 11.36 -2.42 -60.30
N VAL A 3 11.38 -3.63 -59.83
CA VAL A 3 10.38 -4.15 -58.89
C VAL A 3 10.86 -3.76 -57.49
N ALA A 4 10.22 -2.75 -56.91
CA ALA A 4 10.43 -2.40 -55.52
C ALA A 4 9.74 -3.46 -54.62
N ALA A 5 10.52 -4.30 -53.96
CA ALA A 5 10.02 -5.21 -52.93
C ALA A 5 9.63 -4.40 -51.69
N LEU A 6 8.34 -4.20 -51.47
CA LEU A 6 7.81 -3.72 -50.19
C LEU A 6 8.04 -4.79 -49.13
N LEU A 7 9.04 -4.62 -48.29
CA LEU A 7 9.17 -5.37 -47.06
C LEU A 7 8.02 -4.92 -46.10
N LEU A 8 6.94 -5.69 -46.06
CA LEU A 8 5.98 -5.61 -44.97
C LEU A 8 6.71 -6.07 -43.68
N ALA A 9 7.13 -5.10 -42.89
CA ALA A 9 7.52 -5.38 -41.51
C ALA A 9 6.26 -5.91 -40.79
N ALA A 10 6.20 -7.21 -40.51
CA ALA A 10 5.20 -7.79 -39.66
C ALA A 10 5.34 -7.12 -38.29
N SER A 11 4.38 -6.28 -37.92
CA SER A 11 4.28 -5.72 -36.59
C SER A 11 3.93 -6.89 -35.66
N THR A 12 4.93 -7.50 -35.05
CA THR A 12 4.71 -8.47 -33.97
C THR A 12 3.99 -7.72 -32.85
N SER A 13 2.82 -8.22 -32.46
CA SER A 13 2.11 -7.70 -31.30
C SER A 13 3.07 -7.68 -30.10
N PRO A 14 3.13 -6.61 -29.33
CA PRO A 14 4.03 -6.53 -28.18
C PRO A 14 3.72 -7.66 -27.20
N THR A 15 4.76 -8.35 -26.75
CA THR A 15 4.65 -9.41 -25.75
C THR A 15 5.02 -8.86 -24.37
N CYS A 16 4.64 -9.54 -23.31
CA CYS A 16 5.02 -9.17 -21.93
C CYS A 16 6.54 -9.00 -21.83
N GLU A 17 7.31 -9.94 -22.33
CA GLU A 17 8.77 -9.98 -22.23
C GLU A 17 9.43 -8.81 -23.00
N SER A 18 8.79 -8.34 -24.07
CA SER A 18 9.30 -7.20 -24.86
C SER A 18 9.36 -5.90 -24.07
N LEU A 19 8.54 -5.77 -23.01
CA LEU A 19 8.53 -4.61 -22.12
C LEU A 19 9.87 -4.41 -21.41
N LYS A 20 10.66 -5.46 -21.21
CA LYS A 20 11.99 -5.38 -20.59
C LYS A 20 12.94 -4.44 -21.34
N ALA A 21 12.78 -4.32 -22.66
CA ALA A 21 13.57 -3.41 -23.48
C ALA A 21 13.18 -1.93 -23.36
N LEU A 22 12.10 -1.62 -22.63
CA LEU A 22 11.54 -0.27 -22.55
C LEU A 22 12.06 0.55 -21.38
N SER A 23 13.22 0.20 -20.83
CA SER A 23 13.91 1.00 -19.82
C SER A 23 14.24 2.40 -20.35
N THR A 24 14.22 3.39 -19.46
CA THR A 24 14.60 4.78 -19.72
C THR A 24 15.76 5.16 -18.78
N PRO A 25 16.36 6.35 -18.90
CA PRO A 25 17.38 6.78 -17.95
C PRO A 25 16.92 6.80 -16.48
N GLN A 26 15.62 7.01 -16.23
CA GLN A 26 15.05 7.10 -14.89
C GLN A 26 14.27 5.84 -14.48
N THR A 27 13.96 4.95 -15.42
CA THR A 27 13.16 3.74 -15.16
C THR A 27 13.90 2.51 -15.66
N THR A 28 14.17 1.56 -14.78
CA THR A 28 14.65 0.24 -15.15
C THR A 28 13.53 -0.77 -15.07
N VAL A 29 13.21 -1.42 -16.18
CA VAL A 29 12.34 -2.61 -16.18
C VAL A 29 13.21 -3.80 -15.78
N MET A 30 13.12 -4.20 -14.51
CA MET A 30 13.94 -5.27 -13.94
C MET A 30 13.53 -6.63 -14.49
N SER A 31 12.23 -6.90 -14.55
CA SER A 31 11.66 -8.09 -15.19
C SER A 31 10.29 -7.78 -15.79
N ALA A 32 9.95 -8.51 -16.84
CA ALA A 32 8.62 -8.56 -17.41
C ALA A 32 8.39 -10.03 -17.83
N GLU A 33 7.45 -10.67 -17.17
CA GLU A 33 7.23 -12.12 -17.31
C GLU A 33 5.74 -12.46 -17.25
N VAL A 34 5.32 -13.44 -18.03
CA VAL A 34 3.98 -13.99 -17.94
C VAL A 34 3.91 -14.93 -16.74
N VAL A 35 3.04 -14.61 -15.78
CA VAL A 35 2.73 -15.44 -14.63
C VAL A 35 1.47 -16.25 -14.96
N PRO A 36 1.52 -17.60 -14.90
CA PRO A 36 0.35 -18.43 -15.15
C PRO A 36 -0.79 -18.15 -14.16
N ALA A 37 -2.02 -18.48 -14.56
CA ALA A 37 -3.15 -18.45 -13.65
C ALA A 37 -2.90 -19.37 -12.44
N GLY A 38 -3.25 -18.91 -11.25
CA GLY A 38 -3.02 -19.68 -10.02
C GLY A 38 -3.17 -18.85 -8.75
N VAL A 39 -2.88 -19.47 -7.62
CA VAL A 39 -2.85 -18.78 -6.32
C VAL A 39 -1.56 -17.99 -6.19
N PHE A 40 -1.69 -16.70 -5.97
CA PHE A 40 -0.55 -15.84 -5.69
C PHE A 40 -0.26 -15.80 -4.19
N VAL A 41 0.98 -16.08 -3.84
CA VAL A 41 1.50 -15.94 -2.47
C VAL A 41 2.37 -14.67 -2.43
N PRO A 42 1.98 -13.65 -1.66
CA PRO A 42 2.82 -12.46 -1.49
C PRO A 42 4.21 -12.83 -0.96
N PRO A 43 5.26 -12.12 -1.37
CA PRO A 43 6.57 -12.28 -0.75
C PRO A 43 6.46 -12.00 0.76
N PRO A 44 7.25 -12.70 1.59
CA PRO A 44 7.27 -12.40 3.02
C PRO A 44 7.69 -10.94 3.23
N PRO A 45 7.14 -10.27 4.27
CA PRO A 45 7.61 -8.94 4.61
C PRO A 45 9.13 -8.96 4.88
N PRO A 46 9.84 -7.87 4.56
CA PRO A 46 11.25 -7.77 4.86
C PRO A 46 11.52 -8.07 6.34
N ALA A 47 12.57 -8.82 6.62
CA ALA A 47 12.97 -9.07 8.00
C ALA A 47 13.30 -7.74 8.71
N PRO A 48 12.86 -7.53 9.95
CA PRO A 48 13.22 -6.34 10.70
C PRO A 48 14.75 -6.31 10.88
N PRO A 49 15.37 -5.12 10.86
CA PRO A 49 16.79 -5.00 11.09
C PRO A 49 17.18 -5.57 12.46
N PRO A 50 18.40 -6.11 12.62
CA PRO A 50 18.87 -6.64 13.89
C PRO A 50 18.73 -5.61 15.02
N GLY A 51 18.08 -6.00 16.13
CA GLY A 51 17.87 -5.13 17.30
C GLY A 51 16.59 -4.27 17.25
N ALA A 52 15.82 -4.33 16.19
CA ALA A 52 14.49 -3.72 16.21
C ALA A 52 13.59 -4.47 17.20
N PRO A 53 12.84 -3.77 18.10
CA PRO A 53 11.82 -4.42 18.89
C PRO A 53 10.86 -5.13 17.94
N ALA A 54 10.45 -6.35 18.28
CA ALA A 54 9.53 -7.13 17.48
C ALA A 54 8.31 -6.27 17.14
N ALA A 55 8.27 -5.74 15.95
CA ALA A 55 7.10 -5.02 15.45
C ALA A 55 5.95 -6.01 15.46
N ALA A 56 4.84 -5.65 16.09
CA ALA A 56 3.61 -6.43 15.96
C ALA A 56 3.39 -6.65 14.46
N ALA A 57 3.29 -7.92 14.07
CA ALA A 57 3.23 -8.32 12.66
C ALA A 57 2.26 -7.42 11.89
N PRO A 58 2.64 -6.88 10.70
CA PRO A 58 1.74 -6.12 9.87
C PRO A 58 0.57 -7.03 9.48
N GLY A 59 -0.57 -6.80 10.03
CA GLY A 59 -1.75 -7.68 9.92
C GLY A 59 -2.44 -7.95 11.26
N ALA A 60 -1.77 -7.73 12.40
CA ALA A 60 -2.42 -7.81 13.72
C ALA A 60 -3.25 -6.57 14.04
N ALA A 61 -2.93 -5.40 13.47
CA ALA A 61 -3.68 -4.16 13.70
C ALA A 61 -5.01 -4.05 12.94
N GLY A 62 -5.25 -4.91 11.95
CA GLY A 62 -6.51 -4.95 11.20
C GLY A 62 -7.40 -6.16 11.52
N ARG A 63 -6.87 -7.14 12.26
CA ARG A 63 -7.69 -8.19 12.86
C ARG A 63 -8.06 -7.69 14.23
N GLY A 64 -9.23 -7.01 14.31
CA GLY A 64 -9.89 -6.83 15.57
C GLY A 64 -9.79 -8.16 16.35
N ARG A 65 -9.53 -8.11 17.66
CA ARG A 65 -9.62 -9.28 18.54
C ARG A 65 -11.03 -9.85 18.35
N GLY A 66 -11.24 -10.51 17.20
CA GLY A 66 -12.46 -11.15 16.81
C GLY A 66 -12.49 -12.52 17.42
N ARG A 67 -13.50 -12.75 18.22
CA ARG A 67 -14.15 -14.02 18.47
C ARG A 67 -13.25 -15.25 18.35
N ALA A 68 -12.85 -15.80 19.46
CA ALA A 68 -12.61 -17.23 19.54
C ALA A 68 -13.84 -17.94 18.95
N GLY A 69 -13.70 -18.53 17.77
CA GLY A 69 -14.79 -19.25 17.08
C GLY A 69 -15.14 -18.76 15.68
N GLY A 70 -14.38 -17.84 15.08
CA GLY A 70 -14.56 -17.47 13.65
C GLY A 70 -14.24 -18.63 12.72
N ALA A 71 -15.06 -18.83 11.67
CA ALA A 71 -14.75 -19.78 10.61
C ALA A 71 -13.34 -19.50 10.06
N PRO A 72 -12.58 -20.53 9.65
CA PRO A 72 -11.30 -20.33 9.01
C PRO A 72 -11.46 -19.40 7.80
N PRO A 73 -10.47 -18.56 7.48
CA PRO A 73 -10.55 -17.69 6.32
C PRO A 73 -10.78 -18.55 5.06
N PRO A 74 -11.58 -18.07 4.10
CA PRO A 74 -11.80 -18.79 2.86
C PRO A 74 -10.45 -19.07 2.17
N PRO A 75 -10.33 -20.19 1.45
CA PRO A 75 -9.12 -20.49 0.71
C PRO A 75 -8.79 -19.36 -0.27
N PRO A 76 -7.49 -19.09 -0.53
CA PRO A 76 -7.11 -18.03 -1.43
C PRO A 76 -7.63 -18.33 -2.85
N GLU A 77 -8.28 -17.33 -3.44
CA GLU A 77 -8.82 -17.44 -4.81
C GLU A 77 -7.71 -17.32 -5.86
N PRO A 78 -7.69 -18.13 -6.90
CA PRO A 78 -6.74 -17.99 -7.99
C PRO A 78 -6.93 -16.67 -8.73
N ILE A 79 -5.84 -16.12 -9.25
CA ILE A 79 -5.83 -14.97 -10.14
C ILE A 79 -5.59 -15.42 -11.59
N PRO A 80 -6.07 -14.67 -12.58
CA PRO A 80 -5.85 -15.00 -13.98
C PRO A 80 -4.37 -14.86 -14.37
N GLN A 81 -4.03 -15.46 -15.52
CA GLN A 81 -2.73 -15.25 -16.15
C GLN A 81 -2.52 -13.75 -16.40
N HIS A 82 -1.32 -13.26 -16.12
CA HIS A 82 -1.01 -11.86 -16.26
C HIS A 82 0.46 -11.62 -16.56
N CYS A 83 0.75 -10.50 -17.18
CA CYS A 83 2.09 -9.97 -17.32
C CYS A 83 2.46 -9.24 -16.02
N ARG A 84 3.47 -9.73 -15.31
CA ARG A 84 4.03 -9.09 -14.12
C ARG A 84 5.30 -8.34 -14.49
N VAL A 85 5.29 -7.04 -14.29
CA VAL A 85 6.43 -6.17 -14.53
C VAL A 85 6.94 -5.63 -13.20
N LYS A 86 8.25 -5.77 -12.97
CA LYS A 86 8.94 -5.20 -11.81
C LYS A 86 9.79 -4.04 -12.28
N LEU A 87 9.70 -2.92 -11.59
CA LEU A 87 10.31 -1.66 -11.96
C LEU A 87 11.17 -1.10 -10.84
N THR A 88 12.24 -0.42 -11.20
CA THR A 88 12.95 0.51 -10.33
C THR A 88 12.94 1.88 -10.98
N LEU A 89 12.44 2.88 -10.26
CA LEU A 89 12.38 4.27 -10.69
C LEU A 89 13.41 5.07 -9.90
N LYS A 90 14.22 5.83 -10.60
CA LYS A 90 15.29 6.68 -10.05
C LYS A 90 15.19 8.09 -10.62
N PRO A 91 14.16 8.87 -10.24
CA PRO A 91 14.00 10.24 -10.71
C PRO A 91 15.13 11.17 -10.25
N THR A 92 15.82 10.84 -9.16
CA THR A 92 17.03 11.51 -8.67
C THR A 92 18.11 10.49 -8.31
N SER A 93 19.34 10.96 -8.03
CA SER A 93 20.45 10.09 -7.60
C SER A 93 20.20 9.42 -6.25
N ASP A 94 19.38 10.02 -5.38
CA ASP A 94 19.04 9.49 -4.05
C ASP A 94 17.74 8.65 -4.06
N SER A 95 16.98 8.70 -5.14
CA SER A 95 15.74 7.94 -5.29
C SER A 95 15.99 6.49 -5.66
N ASN A 96 15.21 5.59 -5.06
CA ASN A 96 15.19 4.18 -5.41
C ASN A 96 13.80 3.60 -5.13
N ILE A 97 12.88 3.83 -6.08
CA ILE A 97 11.47 3.46 -5.94
C ILE A 97 11.26 2.11 -6.61
N TYR A 98 10.83 1.11 -5.84
CA TYR A 98 10.39 -0.16 -6.39
C TYR A 98 8.89 -0.15 -6.65
N SER A 99 8.49 -0.68 -7.80
CA SER A 99 7.10 -0.77 -8.21
C SER A 99 6.81 -2.07 -8.95
N GLU A 100 5.57 -2.52 -8.86
CA GLU A 100 5.07 -3.62 -9.67
C GLU A 100 3.84 -3.18 -10.46
N LEU A 101 3.77 -3.66 -11.70
CA LEU A 101 2.61 -3.52 -12.57
C LEU A 101 2.17 -4.91 -13.03
N TRP A 102 0.91 -5.26 -12.81
CA TRP A 102 0.29 -6.50 -13.26
C TRP A 102 -0.76 -6.21 -14.32
N MET A 103 -0.68 -6.86 -15.44
CA MET A 103 -1.54 -6.63 -16.59
C MET A 103 -2.17 -7.95 -17.06
N PRO A 104 -3.51 -8.10 -17.09
CA PRO A 104 -4.14 -9.29 -17.66
C PRO A 104 -3.60 -9.59 -19.06
N THR A 105 -3.25 -10.85 -19.36
CA THR A 105 -2.89 -11.21 -20.74
C THR A 105 -4.11 -11.26 -21.64
N ASP A 106 -5.27 -11.52 -21.07
CA ASP A 106 -6.55 -11.59 -21.74
C ASP A 106 -7.58 -10.73 -21.03
N ASN A 107 -8.57 -10.21 -21.79
CA ASN A 107 -9.74 -9.53 -21.25
C ASN A 107 -9.46 -8.27 -20.40
N TRP A 108 -8.37 -7.55 -20.70
CA TRP A 108 -8.18 -6.25 -20.06
C TRP A 108 -9.34 -5.30 -20.38
N ASN A 109 -9.99 -4.79 -19.34
CA ASN A 109 -11.20 -3.97 -19.43
C ASN A 109 -10.94 -2.47 -19.71
N GLY A 110 -9.68 -2.07 -20.00
CA GLY A 110 -9.31 -0.68 -20.25
C GLY A 110 -9.01 0.15 -18.99
N LYS A 111 -9.07 -0.46 -17.80
CA LYS A 111 -8.94 0.25 -16.53
C LYS A 111 -7.60 -0.07 -15.85
N LEU A 112 -7.13 0.92 -15.05
CA LEU A 112 -6.00 0.79 -14.15
C LEU A 112 -6.44 1.04 -12.72
N LEU A 113 -6.07 0.18 -11.78
CA LEU A 113 -6.16 0.44 -10.35
C LEU A 113 -4.75 0.51 -9.75
N VAL A 114 -4.39 1.65 -9.17
CA VAL A 114 -3.18 1.78 -8.35
C VAL A 114 -3.56 1.68 -6.89
N VAL A 115 -2.80 0.91 -6.10
CA VAL A 115 -3.10 0.66 -4.70
C VAL A 115 -2.04 1.25 -3.79
N GLY A 116 -2.49 1.78 -2.65
CA GLY A 116 -1.65 2.42 -1.66
C GLY A 116 -1.12 1.48 -0.59
N ASN A 117 -0.26 2.03 0.26
CA ASN A 117 0.38 1.35 1.38
C ASN A 117 -0.15 1.79 2.74
N GLY A 118 0.37 1.18 3.81
CA GLY A 118 0.12 1.55 5.20
C GLY A 118 1.40 1.87 5.98
N GLY A 119 1.28 2.60 7.08
CA GLY A 119 2.41 2.96 7.94
C GLY A 119 3.48 3.75 7.20
N PHE A 120 4.73 3.41 7.43
CA PHE A 120 5.87 3.98 6.68
C PHE A 120 6.14 3.28 5.34
N ALA A 121 5.34 2.30 4.93
CA ALA A 121 5.52 1.51 3.70
C ALA A 121 6.86 0.72 3.68
N GLY A 122 7.74 0.98 2.73
CA GLY A 122 9.01 0.27 2.59
C GLY A 122 8.88 -1.11 1.94
N SER A 123 7.72 -1.45 1.44
CA SER A 123 7.40 -2.63 0.65
C SER A 123 6.02 -2.48 0.00
N ILE A 124 5.74 -3.26 -1.01
CA ILE A 124 4.40 -3.35 -1.57
C ILE A 124 3.51 -4.13 -0.58
N GLN A 125 2.46 -3.48 -0.09
CA GLN A 125 1.50 -4.06 0.88
C GLN A 125 0.13 -4.35 0.25
N GLY A 126 -0.14 -3.78 -0.92
CA GLY A 126 -1.44 -3.81 -1.59
C GLY A 126 -1.74 -5.08 -2.41
N TYR A 127 -0.98 -6.16 -2.28
CA TYR A 127 -1.16 -7.36 -3.11
C TYR A 127 -2.58 -7.96 -3.07
N GLY A 128 -3.28 -7.84 -1.93
CA GLY A 128 -4.66 -8.29 -1.83
C GLY A 128 -5.60 -7.54 -2.77
N ASP A 129 -5.51 -6.21 -2.79
CA ASP A 129 -6.30 -5.37 -3.69
C ASP A 129 -5.89 -5.55 -5.16
N MET A 130 -4.59 -5.74 -5.44
CA MET A 130 -4.10 -6.05 -6.78
C MET A 130 -4.69 -7.36 -7.32
N GLN A 131 -4.78 -8.40 -6.49
CA GLN A 131 -5.39 -9.68 -6.87
C GLN A 131 -6.88 -9.52 -7.21
N VAL A 132 -7.61 -8.74 -6.40
CA VAL A 132 -9.03 -8.44 -6.67
C VAL A 132 -9.18 -7.66 -7.99
N ALA A 133 -8.36 -6.63 -8.21
CA ALA A 133 -8.36 -5.85 -9.44
C ALA A 133 -8.10 -6.71 -10.67
N LEU A 134 -7.11 -7.59 -10.59
CA LEU A 134 -6.75 -8.47 -11.69
C LEU A 134 -7.89 -9.44 -12.06
N ARG A 135 -8.60 -10.01 -11.05
CA ARG A 135 -9.78 -10.85 -11.29
C ARG A 135 -10.93 -10.10 -11.97
N LEU A 136 -11.02 -8.80 -11.72
CA LEU A 136 -11.99 -7.91 -12.37
C LEU A 136 -11.53 -7.40 -13.75
N GLY A 137 -10.39 -7.87 -14.27
CA GLY A 137 -9.85 -7.49 -15.57
C GLY A 137 -9.14 -6.13 -15.60
N TYR A 138 -8.78 -5.56 -14.45
CA TYR A 138 -7.99 -4.34 -14.39
C TYR A 138 -6.50 -4.65 -14.56
N ALA A 139 -5.75 -3.74 -15.18
CA ALA A 139 -4.34 -3.61 -14.89
C ALA A 139 -4.21 -3.00 -13.48
N THR A 140 -3.17 -3.37 -12.74
CA THR A 140 -3.01 -2.88 -11.36
C THR A 140 -1.55 -2.66 -11.01
N ALA A 141 -1.27 -1.62 -10.23
CA ALA A 141 0.09 -1.27 -9.83
C ALA A 141 0.19 -0.89 -8.36
N ALA A 142 1.39 -1.03 -7.81
CA ALA A 142 1.73 -0.62 -6.45
C ALA A 142 3.21 -0.26 -6.35
N THR A 143 3.59 0.50 -5.33
CA THR A 143 4.96 0.94 -5.07
C THR A 143 5.35 0.73 -3.61
N ASP A 144 6.67 0.62 -3.32
CA ASP A 144 7.23 0.61 -1.97
C ASP A 144 7.33 2.01 -1.34
N THR A 145 7.04 3.06 -2.12
CA THR A 145 7.18 4.48 -1.77
C THR A 145 8.62 4.99 -1.66
N GLY A 146 9.58 4.33 -2.29
CA GLY A 146 10.95 4.84 -2.47
C GLY A 146 11.94 4.46 -1.38
N HIS A 147 11.63 3.48 -0.54
CA HIS A 147 12.54 2.94 0.47
C HIS A 147 12.20 1.48 0.79
N ASN A 148 13.08 0.82 1.52
CA ASN A 148 12.88 -0.58 1.94
C ASN A 148 13.51 -0.85 3.33
N ALA A 149 13.43 -2.09 3.80
CA ALA A 149 13.92 -2.47 5.12
C ALA A 149 15.42 -2.19 5.34
N ALA A 150 16.25 -2.16 4.28
CA ALA A 150 17.67 -1.84 4.40
C ALA A 150 17.93 -0.36 4.77
N ASP A 151 16.96 0.51 4.50
CA ASP A 151 17.01 1.94 4.88
C ASP A 151 16.74 2.18 6.38
N GLY A 152 16.56 1.13 7.15
CA GLY A 152 16.31 1.18 8.60
C GLY A 152 14.82 1.17 8.98
N PRO A 153 14.53 1.07 10.29
CA PRO A 153 13.17 0.98 10.79
C PRO A 153 12.42 2.32 10.75
N ASN A 154 11.11 2.26 10.59
CA ASN A 154 10.22 3.42 10.65
C ASN A 154 10.63 4.54 9.69
N GLY A 155 10.83 5.76 10.18
CA GLY A 155 11.22 6.93 9.40
C GLY A 155 12.73 7.10 9.17
N MET A 156 13.56 6.13 9.51
CA MET A 156 15.02 6.21 9.36
C MET A 156 15.48 6.38 7.91
N PHE A 157 14.70 5.88 6.96
CA PHE A 157 14.96 6.07 5.53
C PHE A 157 15.11 7.54 5.12
N ALA A 158 14.50 8.44 5.87
CA ALA A 158 14.49 9.87 5.60
C ALA A 158 15.74 10.60 6.13
N LEU A 159 16.50 10.00 7.06
CA LEU A 159 17.63 10.64 7.72
C LEU A 159 18.81 10.81 6.75
N GLY A 160 19.10 12.06 6.38
CA GLY A 160 20.12 12.39 5.38
C GLY A 160 19.68 12.18 3.92
N HIS A 161 18.44 11.79 3.68
CA HIS A 161 17.88 11.46 2.37
C HIS A 161 16.64 12.33 2.02
N PRO A 162 16.79 13.62 1.72
CA PRO A 162 15.67 14.52 1.46
C PRO A 162 14.81 14.08 0.28
N GLU A 163 15.41 13.47 -0.75
CA GLU A 163 14.67 13.00 -1.92
C GLU A 163 13.78 11.77 -1.60
N LYS A 164 14.20 10.91 -0.68
CA LYS A 164 13.34 9.82 -0.20
C LYS A 164 12.11 10.32 0.58
N ILE A 165 12.22 11.49 1.24
CA ILE A 165 11.04 12.15 1.84
C ILE A 165 10.06 12.58 0.76
N VAL A 166 10.56 13.12 -0.35
CA VAL A 166 9.74 13.51 -1.50
C VAL A 166 9.10 12.29 -2.17
N ASP A 167 9.87 11.21 -2.33
CA ASP A 167 9.37 9.93 -2.87
C ASP A 167 8.21 9.41 -2.02
N PHE A 168 8.42 9.27 -0.70
CA PHE A 168 7.40 8.82 0.24
C PHE A 168 6.17 9.74 0.28
N ALA A 169 6.40 11.06 0.17
CA ALA A 169 5.33 12.03 0.29
C ALA A 169 4.34 11.97 -0.89
N TYR A 170 4.84 11.86 -2.14
CA TYR A 170 3.99 11.91 -3.32
C TYR A 170 4.62 11.36 -4.62
N ARG A 171 5.95 11.52 -4.83
CA ARG A 171 6.58 11.27 -6.12
C ARG A 171 6.51 9.80 -6.52
N ALA A 172 6.76 8.88 -5.59
CA ALA A 172 6.74 7.45 -5.89
C ALA A 172 5.38 6.98 -6.43
N LEU A 173 4.28 7.50 -5.89
CA LEU A 173 2.96 7.18 -6.40
C LEU A 173 2.74 7.74 -7.80
N HIS A 174 3.07 9.01 -8.01
CA HIS A 174 2.93 9.68 -9.31
C HIS A 174 3.75 8.97 -10.40
N ASP A 175 5.05 8.80 -10.18
CA ASP A 175 5.95 8.20 -11.17
C ASP A 175 5.55 6.74 -11.48
N THR A 176 5.13 5.97 -10.46
CA THR A 176 4.58 4.62 -10.66
C THR A 176 3.34 4.65 -11.56
N THR A 177 2.46 5.62 -11.37
CA THR A 177 1.23 5.74 -12.16
C THR A 177 1.51 6.11 -13.61
N VAL A 178 2.36 7.12 -13.82
CA VAL A 178 2.77 7.58 -15.16
C VAL A 178 3.46 6.44 -15.92
N GLU A 179 4.38 5.76 -15.26
CA GLU A 179 5.13 4.68 -15.88
C GLU A 179 4.25 3.46 -16.17
N SER A 180 3.31 3.15 -15.27
CA SER A 180 2.31 2.10 -15.51
C SER A 180 1.44 2.40 -16.72
N LYS A 181 0.93 3.64 -16.85
CA LYS A 181 0.16 4.06 -18.02
C LYS A 181 0.97 3.94 -19.32
N ARG A 182 2.28 4.30 -19.28
CA ARG A 182 3.19 4.16 -20.43
C ARG A 182 3.36 2.70 -20.86
N LEU A 183 3.63 1.79 -19.91
CA LEU A 183 3.83 0.37 -20.20
C LEU A 183 2.53 -0.33 -20.63
N ILE A 184 1.38 0.04 -20.05
CA ILE A 184 0.06 -0.44 -20.45
C ILE A 184 -0.21 -0.08 -21.92
N LYS A 185 0.10 1.16 -22.32
CA LYS A 185 -0.03 1.60 -23.72
C LYS A 185 0.84 0.76 -24.67
N GLN A 186 2.06 0.42 -24.24
CA GLN A 186 2.95 -0.42 -25.04
C GLN A 186 2.43 -1.87 -25.14
N MET A 187 1.95 -2.44 -24.04
CA MET A 187 1.45 -3.82 -24.00
C MET A 187 0.18 -4.02 -24.84
N TYR A 188 -0.76 -3.08 -24.74
CA TYR A 188 -2.06 -3.26 -25.39
C TYR A 188 -2.25 -2.40 -26.64
N SER A 189 -1.25 -1.60 -27.06
CA SER A 189 -1.38 -0.61 -28.14
C SER A 189 -2.57 0.33 -27.95
N ARG A 190 -3.01 0.54 -26.69
CA ARG A 190 -4.17 1.31 -26.30
C ARG A 190 -3.91 2.01 -24.95
N ASN A 191 -4.34 3.28 -24.84
CA ASN A 191 -4.26 4.01 -23.58
C ASN A 191 -5.19 3.42 -22.52
N VAL A 192 -4.86 3.64 -21.24
CA VAL A 192 -5.79 3.48 -20.13
C VAL A 192 -6.99 4.40 -20.36
N GLN A 193 -8.20 3.85 -20.28
CA GLN A 193 -9.43 4.60 -20.48
C GLN A 193 -9.91 5.26 -19.18
N VAL A 194 -9.75 4.55 -18.06
CA VAL A 194 -10.11 5.04 -16.74
C VAL A 194 -9.07 4.56 -15.74
N SER A 195 -8.56 5.45 -14.92
CA SER A 195 -7.60 5.17 -13.87
C SER A 195 -8.18 5.45 -12.48
N TYR A 196 -8.01 4.50 -11.57
CA TYR A 196 -8.47 4.60 -10.20
C TYR A 196 -7.30 4.45 -9.23
N TYR A 197 -7.47 5.07 -8.06
CA TYR A 197 -6.61 4.86 -6.92
C TYR A 197 -7.42 4.37 -5.72
N LYS A 198 -6.85 3.43 -4.93
CA LYS A 198 -7.42 2.98 -3.65
C LYS A 198 -6.33 2.89 -2.60
N GLY A 199 -6.55 3.51 -1.43
CA GLY A 199 -5.63 3.41 -0.31
C GLY A 199 -6.28 3.76 1.02
N CYS A 200 -5.75 3.20 2.10
CA CYS A 200 -6.21 3.43 3.47
C CYS A 200 -5.04 3.86 4.36
N SER A 201 -5.30 4.62 5.43
CA SER A 201 -4.27 5.12 6.34
C SER A 201 -3.25 6.01 5.61
N THR A 202 -1.97 5.66 5.59
CA THR A 202 -0.96 6.32 4.74
C THR A 202 -1.37 6.28 3.26
N GLY A 203 -1.96 5.18 2.80
CA GLY A 203 -2.52 5.09 1.45
C GLY A 203 -3.66 6.10 1.22
N GLY A 204 -4.48 6.37 2.23
CA GLY A 204 -5.46 7.46 2.17
C GLY A 204 -4.79 8.84 2.02
N ARG A 205 -3.70 9.10 2.76
CA ARG A 205 -2.86 10.29 2.59
C ARG A 205 -2.30 10.39 1.17
N MET A 206 -1.75 9.29 0.65
CA MET A 206 -1.24 9.22 -0.73
C MET A 206 -2.32 9.62 -1.75
N GLY A 207 -3.56 9.13 -1.58
CA GLY A 207 -4.68 9.49 -2.45
C GLY A 207 -5.03 10.97 -2.43
N ILE A 208 -5.03 11.61 -1.26
CA ILE A 208 -5.26 13.06 -1.16
C ILE A 208 -4.10 13.84 -1.77
N MET A 209 -2.86 13.40 -1.60
CA MET A 209 -1.71 14.03 -2.24
C MET A 209 -1.79 13.92 -3.77
N ALA A 210 -2.23 12.77 -4.30
CA ALA A 210 -2.47 12.60 -5.73
C ALA A 210 -3.57 13.55 -6.23
N ALA A 211 -4.72 13.60 -5.56
CA ALA A 211 -5.83 14.48 -5.94
C ALA A 211 -5.45 15.96 -5.97
N THR A 212 -4.55 16.39 -5.07
CA THR A 212 -4.16 17.81 -4.95
C THR A 212 -2.99 18.20 -5.84
N ARG A 213 -2.04 17.29 -6.11
CA ARG A 213 -0.83 17.61 -6.88
C ARG A 213 -0.87 17.12 -8.32
N PHE A 214 -1.58 16.02 -8.57
CA PHE A 214 -1.62 15.32 -9.85
C PHE A 214 -3.06 14.91 -10.20
N PRO A 215 -3.97 15.89 -10.34
CA PRO A 215 -5.40 15.61 -10.55
C PRO A 215 -5.67 14.80 -11.83
N ASP A 216 -4.75 14.82 -12.80
CA ASP A 216 -4.87 14.10 -14.07
C ASP A 216 -4.41 12.62 -13.96
N ASP A 217 -3.87 12.21 -12.81
CA ASP A 217 -3.42 10.82 -12.65
C ASP A 217 -4.58 9.84 -12.54
N TYR A 218 -5.71 10.28 -11.93
CA TYR A 218 -6.83 9.39 -11.62
C TYR A 218 -8.19 10.03 -11.90
N ASP A 219 -9.08 9.24 -12.47
CA ASP A 219 -10.49 9.60 -12.67
C ASP A 219 -11.32 9.39 -11.39
N GLY A 220 -10.83 8.57 -10.46
CA GLY A 220 -11.49 8.33 -9.18
C GLY A 220 -10.52 7.86 -8.11
N ILE A 221 -10.69 8.37 -6.89
CA ILE A 221 -9.84 8.11 -5.74
C ILE A 221 -10.67 7.65 -4.54
N ILE A 222 -10.33 6.49 -3.99
CA ILE A 222 -10.84 6.03 -2.69
C ILE A 222 -9.72 6.21 -1.67
N ALA A 223 -9.89 7.21 -0.79
CA ALA A 223 -8.93 7.56 0.26
C ALA A 223 -9.58 7.30 1.63
N GLY A 224 -9.36 6.10 2.19
CA GLY A 224 -9.91 5.67 3.47
C GLY A 224 -9.03 6.07 4.65
N ALA A 225 -9.65 6.38 5.79
CA ALA A 225 -9.00 6.63 7.09
C ALA A 225 -7.74 7.50 6.96
N LEU A 226 -7.88 8.65 6.37
CA LEU A 226 -6.79 9.56 5.96
C LEU A 226 -5.83 9.89 7.09
N ALA A 227 -4.55 9.60 6.92
CA ALA A 227 -3.49 10.13 7.77
C ALA A 227 -3.05 11.54 7.27
N ASN A 228 -4.01 12.46 7.10
CA ASN A 228 -3.79 13.75 6.44
C ASN A 228 -2.98 14.75 7.30
N ARG A 229 -3.10 14.67 8.63
CA ARG A 229 -2.31 15.47 9.58
C ARG A 229 -1.13 14.66 10.14
N HIS A 230 -0.37 14.03 9.27
CA HIS A 230 0.66 13.07 9.61
C HIS A 230 1.67 13.60 10.65
N ILE A 231 2.18 14.83 10.45
CA ILE A 231 3.12 15.46 11.37
C ILE A 231 2.50 15.64 12.77
N HIS A 232 1.26 16.17 12.86
CA HIS A 232 0.59 16.36 14.14
C HIS A 232 0.33 15.03 14.87
N MET A 233 -0.12 14.02 14.15
CA MET A 233 -0.38 12.68 14.73
C MET A 233 0.89 12.07 15.31
N HIS A 234 1.98 12.10 14.56
CA HIS A 234 3.26 11.51 15.01
C HIS A 234 3.90 12.34 16.11
N THR A 235 3.83 13.68 16.05
CA THR A 235 4.34 14.56 17.11
C THR A 235 3.59 14.32 18.43
N ALA A 236 2.26 14.25 18.39
CA ALA A 236 1.46 13.94 19.57
C ALA A 236 1.72 12.53 20.13
N GLY A 237 1.89 11.55 19.23
CA GLY A 237 2.28 10.18 19.62
C GLY A 237 3.67 10.15 20.28
N PHE A 238 4.63 10.82 19.68
CA PHE A 238 5.99 10.91 20.20
C PHE A 238 6.04 11.63 21.57
N ALA A 239 5.33 12.75 21.73
CA ALA A 239 5.26 13.45 23.00
C ALA A 239 4.74 12.55 24.11
N ARG A 240 3.69 11.76 23.86
CA ARG A 240 3.18 10.77 24.83
C ARG A 240 4.23 9.71 25.17
N GLN A 241 4.94 9.18 24.18
CA GLN A 241 6.00 8.20 24.39
C GLN A 241 7.13 8.76 25.26
N VAL A 242 7.55 10.01 25.05
CA VAL A 242 8.56 10.70 25.87
C VAL A 242 8.08 10.83 27.31
N VAL A 243 6.82 11.21 27.53
CA VAL A 243 6.25 11.32 28.89
C VAL A 243 6.26 9.96 29.59
N LEU A 244 5.82 8.89 28.92
CA LEU A 244 5.82 7.54 29.47
C LEU A 244 7.24 7.01 29.72
N ALA A 245 8.20 7.29 28.83
CA ALA A 245 9.59 6.88 29.00
C ALA A 245 10.27 7.56 30.20
N ARG A 246 9.87 8.79 30.51
CA ARG A 246 10.38 9.55 31.67
C ARG A 246 9.67 9.22 32.97
N ASN A 247 8.47 8.68 32.90
CA ASN A 247 7.61 8.37 34.03
C ASN A 247 7.00 6.96 33.83
N SER A 248 7.80 5.93 34.03
CA SER A 248 7.40 4.54 33.81
C SER A 248 6.16 4.15 34.60
N ASP A 249 5.96 4.75 35.77
CA ASP A 249 4.82 4.48 36.64
C ASP A 249 3.47 4.96 36.07
N MET A 250 3.52 5.86 35.07
CA MET A 250 2.37 6.30 34.29
C MET A 250 1.97 5.29 33.19
N ALA A 251 2.78 4.27 32.94
CA ALA A 251 2.47 3.25 31.97
C ALA A 251 1.30 2.39 32.47
N VAL A 252 0.27 2.27 31.64
CA VAL A 252 -0.88 1.42 31.95
C VAL A 252 -0.56 -0.02 31.57
N SER A 253 -0.51 -0.93 32.55
CA SER A 253 -0.31 -2.36 32.26
C SER A 253 -1.52 -2.95 31.51
N PRO A 254 -1.35 -4.08 30.78
CA PRO A 254 -2.47 -4.76 30.13
C PRO A 254 -3.62 -5.07 31.07
N GLU A 255 -3.32 -5.47 32.31
CA GLU A 255 -4.31 -5.82 33.36
C GLU A 255 -5.10 -4.57 33.77
N LYS A 256 -4.43 -3.43 33.99
CA LYS A 256 -5.10 -2.16 34.27
C LYS A 256 -5.96 -1.70 33.09
N ALA A 257 -5.46 -1.84 31.87
CA ALA A 257 -6.24 -1.50 30.68
C ALA A 257 -7.50 -2.38 30.55
N GLN A 258 -7.39 -3.67 30.86
CA GLN A 258 -8.52 -4.57 30.85
C GLN A 258 -9.54 -4.20 31.95
N MET A 259 -9.09 -3.94 33.16
CA MET A 259 -9.94 -3.50 34.27
C MET A 259 -10.74 -2.23 33.92
N VAL A 260 -10.09 -1.24 33.29
CA VAL A 260 -10.76 -0.01 32.83
C VAL A 260 -11.79 -0.36 31.76
N SER A 261 -11.42 -1.19 30.78
CA SER A 261 -12.32 -1.61 29.71
C SER A 261 -13.57 -2.31 30.24
N GLU A 262 -13.41 -3.25 31.19
CA GLU A 262 -14.51 -3.96 31.84
C GLU A 262 -15.43 -3.01 32.63
N ALA A 263 -14.85 -2.07 33.40
CA ALA A 263 -15.62 -1.07 34.13
C ALA A 263 -16.45 -0.17 33.20
N VAL A 264 -15.86 0.28 32.10
CA VAL A 264 -16.56 1.09 31.07
C VAL A 264 -17.66 0.28 30.39
N MET A 265 -17.40 -0.97 30.02
CA MET A 265 -18.40 -1.87 29.41
C MET A 265 -19.55 -2.13 30.37
N ASN A 266 -19.28 -2.46 31.63
CA ASN A 266 -20.31 -2.70 32.64
C ASN A 266 -21.21 -1.48 32.86
N LYS A 267 -20.69 -0.26 32.67
CA LYS A 267 -21.45 0.97 32.84
C LYS A 267 -22.24 1.35 31.58
N CYS A 268 -21.69 1.15 30.41
CA CYS A 268 -22.19 1.78 29.17
C CYS A 268 -22.78 0.78 28.16
N ASP A 269 -22.46 -0.51 28.25
CA ASP A 269 -23.12 -1.57 27.48
C ASP A 269 -24.42 -1.99 28.16
N THR A 270 -25.42 -1.13 28.11
CA THR A 270 -26.72 -1.35 28.79
C THR A 270 -27.55 -2.45 28.15
N LEU A 271 -27.23 -2.83 26.92
CA LEU A 271 -27.91 -3.90 26.16
C LEU A 271 -27.17 -5.26 26.30
N HIS A 272 -26.02 -5.28 26.98
CA HIS A 272 -25.19 -6.47 27.16
C HIS A 272 -24.80 -7.16 25.82
N GLU A 273 -24.49 -6.37 24.80
CA GLU A 273 -24.12 -6.86 23.47
C GLU A 273 -22.61 -7.14 23.33
N GLY A 274 -21.80 -6.74 24.31
CA GLY A 274 -20.35 -6.91 24.31
C GLY A 274 -19.60 -5.83 23.53
N PHE A 275 -20.28 -4.75 23.15
CA PHE A 275 -19.72 -3.57 22.52
C PHE A 275 -20.55 -2.31 22.81
N LEU A 276 -19.96 -1.13 22.61
CA LEU A 276 -20.65 0.15 22.78
C LEU A 276 -21.19 0.63 21.42
N ASN A 277 -22.53 0.72 21.30
CA ASN A 277 -23.19 1.23 20.09
C ASN A 277 -22.87 2.70 19.81
N ASN A 278 -22.75 3.49 20.88
CA ASN A 278 -22.37 4.91 20.76
C ASN A 278 -21.39 5.28 21.90
N PRO A 279 -20.07 5.07 21.68
CA PRO A 279 -19.06 5.32 22.70
C PRO A 279 -18.97 6.80 23.12
N GLU A 280 -19.36 7.75 22.24
CA GLU A 280 -19.34 9.19 22.55
C GLU A 280 -20.39 9.57 23.59
N GLN A 281 -21.46 8.82 23.72
CA GLN A 281 -22.49 9.03 24.74
C GLN A 281 -22.18 8.34 26.09
N CYS A 282 -21.13 7.52 26.12
CA CYS A 282 -20.70 6.88 27.34
C CYS A 282 -19.97 7.86 28.26
N THR A 283 -20.66 8.30 29.30
CA THR A 283 -20.04 9.13 30.37
C THR A 283 -19.55 8.22 31.48
N PHE A 284 -18.24 8.02 31.57
CA PHE A 284 -17.60 7.22 32.62
C PHE A 284 -16.69 8.11 33.47
N ASN A 285 -16.87 7.99 34.80
CA ASN A 285 -16.02 8.73 35.75
C ASN A 285 -14.82 7.85 36.14
N PHE A 286 -13.68 8.10 35.56
CA PHE A 286 -12.44 7.34 35.80
C PHE A 286 -11.92 7.49 37.25
N SER A 287 -12.32 8.53 37.99
CA SER A 287 -11.91 8.69 39.41
C SER A 287 -12.46 7.58 40.31
N THR A 288 -13.50 6.86 39.90
CA THR A 288 -14.04 5.69 40.64
C THR A 288 -13.09 4.49 40.57
N LEU A 289 -12.08 4.50 39.75
CA LEU A 289 -11.06 3.45 39.63
C LEU A 289 -9.74 3.82 40.34
N LEU A 290 -9.67 4.96 40.99
CA LEU A 290 -8.50 5.36 41.77
C LEU A 290 -8.48 4.62 43.09
N CYS A 291 -7.31 4.10 43.48
CA CYS A 291 -7.05 3.47 44.75
C CYS A 291 -6.91 4.53 45.85
#